data_7b040a04a6573268d897c63ba2e30767
#
_entry.id   7b040a04a6573268d897c63ba2e30767
#
_cell.length_a   1.000
_cell.length_b   1.000
_cell.length_c   1.000
_cell.angle_alpha   90.00
_cell.angle_beta   90.00
_cell.angle_gamma   90.00
#
_symmetry.space_group_name_H-M   'P 1'
#
loop_
_entity.id
_entity.type
_entity.pdbx_description
1 polymer ?
#
loop_
_entity_poly.entity_id
_entity_poly.type
_entity_poly.pdbx_seq_one_letter_code
_entity_poly.pdbx_strand_id
1 'polypeptide(L)'
;MRKLPTWIDILLIPLISISQNNNKMIKTEKEWKATLDEMSFQVLRNSYTERPFTGEYNLHFEKGAYNCKGCNQKLFESNNKYESNCGWPSFDQAIEGRITYVKDYSHNMFRIEVKCSKCDGHLGHVFNDGPKETTGKRYCINSAALSFKK
;
A
#
# COMPACT_ATOMS: atom_id res chain seq x y z
N MET A 1 16.74 70.41 3.90
CA MET A 1 17.26 69.28 3.16
C MET A 1 17.11 68.01 4.00
N ARG A 2 16.08 67.21 3.76
CA ARG A 2 15.89 65.97 4.45
C ARG A 2 16.17 64.84 3.47
N LYS A 3 17.18 64.01 3.76
CA LYS A 3 17.54 62.83 3.00
C LYS A 3 16.59 61.70 3.36
N LEU A 4 15.97 61.11 2.37
CA LEU A 4 15.22 59.88 2.46
C LEU A 4 16.16 58.69 2.65
N PRO A 5 15.79 57.68 3.49
CA PRO A 5 16.57 56.46 3.59
C PRO A 5 16.20 55.53 2.46
N THR A 6 17.23 54.97 1.90
CA THR A 6 17.27 54.02 0.82
C THR A 6 17.10 52.58 1.30
N TRP A 7 16.51 51.78 0.40
CA TRP A 7 16.68 50.35 0.25
C TRP A 7 16.05 49.43 1.29
N ILE A 8 14.88 48.94 0.90
CA ILE A 8 14.34 47.69 1.43
C ILE A 8 14.93 46.58 0.58
N ASP A 9 15.90 45.84 1.12
CA ASP A 9 16.34 44.58 0.54
C ASP A 9 15.27 43.54 0.70
N ILE A 10 14.54 43.29 -0.37
CA ILE A 10 13.62 42.15 -0.45
C ILE A 10 14.47 40.92 -0.63
N LEU A 11 14.72 40.21 0.47
CA LEU A 11 15.28 38.88 0.48
C LEU A 11 14.31 37.93 -0.27
N LEU A 12 14.60 37.70 -1.53
CA LEU A 12 14.01 36.63 -2.31
C LEU A 12 14.46 35.29 -1.71
N ILE A 13 13.64 34.71 -0.85
CA ILE A 13 13.81 33.34 -0.41
C ILE A 13 13.44 32.45 -1.61
N PRO A 14 14.37 31.65 -2.15
CA PRO A 14 13.99 30.70 -3.19
C PRO A 14 13.06 29.67 -2.58
N LEU A 15 11.85 29.58 -3.11
CA LEU A 15 10.94 28.45 -2.90
C LEU A 15 11.67 27.21 -3.46
N ILE A 16 12.32 26.47 -2.55
CA ILE A 16 12.79 25.13 -2.87
C ILE A 16 11.53 24.28 -3.04
N SER A 17 11.12 24.11 -4.29
CA SER A 17 10.14 23.13 -4.68
C SER A 17 10.73 21.76 -4.36
N ILE A 18 10.32 21.17 -3.23
CA ILE A 18 10.60 19.77 -2.94
C ILE A 18 9.80 18.97 -3.98
N SER A 19 10.45 18.66 -5.08
CA SER A 19 9.97 17.66 -6.01
C SER A 19 9.85 16.36 -5.21
N GLN A 20 8.63 16.00 -4.82
CA GLN A 20 8.34 14.66 -4.38
C GLN A 20 8.66 13.74 -5.55
N ASN A 21 9.81 13.11 -5.46
CA ASN A 21 10.23 12.11 -6.43
C ASN A 21 9.27 10.92 -6.28
N ASN A 22 8.15 11.00 -6.98
CA ASN A 22 7.18 9.92 -7.11
C ASN A 22 7.86 8.81 -7.91
N ASN A 23 8.62 7.99 -7.22
CA ASN A 23 9.37 6.86 -7.78
C ASN A 23 8.39 5.71 -8.09
N LYS A 24 7.34 6.03 -8.87
CA LYS A 24 6.36 5.04 -9.31
C LYS A 24 6.97 4.09 -10.31
N MET A 25 6.74 2.80 -10.09
CA MET A 25 7.11 1.75 -11.04
C MET A 25 5.99 1.57 -12.06
N ILE A 26 6.27 1.90 -13.30
CA ILE A 26 5.34 1.73 -14.42
C ILE A 26 5.88 0.66 -15.35
N LYS A 27 5.07 -0.38 -15.61
CA LYS A 27 5.36 -1.46 -16.55
C LYS A 27 4.16 -1.69 -17.45
N THR A 28 4.40 -2.20 -18.65
CA THR A 28 3.35 -2.67 -19.55
C THR A 28 2.70 -3.95 -19.01
N GLU A 29 1.51 -4.26 -19.48
CA GLU A 29 0.82 -5.52 -19.13
C GLU A 29 1.67 -6.74 -19.46
N LYS A 30 2.35 -6.71 -20.61
CA LYS A 30 3.25 -7.79 -21.05
C LYS A 30 4.42 -8.01 -20.06
N GLU A 31 5.02 -6.92 -19.58
CA GLU A 31 6.10 -6.99 -18.59
C GLU A 31 5.61 -7.53 -17.24
N TRP A 32 4.42 -7.13 -16.80
CA TRP A 32 3.82 -7.70 -15.59
C TRP A 32 3.53 -9.19 -15.72
N LYS A 33 2.97 -9.63 -16.86
CA LYS A 33 2.70 -11.04 -17.12
C LYS A 33 3.99 -11.88 -17.20
N ALA A 34 5.09 -11.28 -17.64
CA ALA A 34 6.37 -11.97 -17.70
C ALA A 34 7.03 -12.20 -16.33
N THR A 35 6.68 -11.40 -15.32
CA THR A 35 7.33 -11.42 -14.00
C THR A 35 6.44 -11.97 -12.87
N LEU A 36 5.14 -12.07 -13.07
CA LEU A 36 4.18 -12.55 -12.08
C LEU A 36 3.58 -13.89 -12.51
N ASP A 37 3.28 -14.74 -11.54
CA ASP A 37 2.38 -15.87 -11.78
C ASP A 37 0.96 -15.37 -12.07
N GLU A 38 0.12 -16.23 -12.65
CA GLU A 38 -1.22 -15.87 -13.10
C GLU A 38 -2.08 -15.27 -11.96
N MET A 39 -2.11 -15.90 -10.79
CA MET A 39 -2.92 -15.41 -9.67
C MET A 39 -2.44 -14.04 -9.18
N SER A 40 -1.13 -13.87 -9.04
CA SER A 40 -0.55 -12.59 -8.63
C SER A 40 -0.80 -11.48 -9.65
N PHE A 41 -0.74 -11.81 -10.93
CA PHE A 41 -1.09 -10.88 -11.99
C PHE A 41 -2.56 -10.46 -11.92
N GLN A 42 -3.48 -11.43 -11.78
CA GLN A 42 -4.91 -11.15 -11.67
C GLN A 42 -5.23 -10.27 -10.45
N VAL A 43 -4.65 -10.56 -9.31
CA VAL A 43 -4.84 -9.78 -8.08
C VAL A 43 -4.25 -8.38 -8.23
N LEU A 44 -2.97 -8.27 -8.54
CA LEU A 44 -2.25 -6.99 -8.54
C LEU A 44 -2.68 -6.05 -9.66
N ARG A 45 -3.04 -6.59 -10.84
CA ARG A 45 -3.29 -5.78 -12.04
C ARG A 45 -4.74 -5.71 -12.46
N ASN A 46 -5.54 -6.73 -12.13
CA ASN A 46 -6.96 -6.81 -12.49
C ASN A 46 -7.90 -6.72 -11.29
N SER A 47 -7.40 -6.36 -10.12
CA SER A 47 -8.18 -6.21 -8.88
C SER A 47 -8.97 -7.47 -8.50
N TYR A 48 -8.44 -8.64 -8.83
CA TYR A 48 -9.04 -9.92 -8.47
C TYR A 48 -8.86 -10.20 -6.97
N THR A 49 -9.76 -10.99 -6.40
CA THR A 49 -9.68 -11.48 -5.02
C THR A 49 -9.47 -12.99 -5.04
N GLU A 50 -8.39 -13.48 -4.41
CA GLU A 50 -8.18 -14.91 -4.22
C GLU A 50 -9.28 -15.52 -3.36
N ARG A 51 -9.49 -16.84 -3.47
CA ARG A 51 -10.49 -17.54 -2.64
C ARG A 51 -10.08 -17.49 -1.18
N PRO A 52 -11.02 -17.29 -0.24
CA PRO A 52 -10.73 -17.28 1.19
C PRO A 52 -10.12 -18.61 1.64
N PHE A 53 -9.24 -18.57 2.61
CA PHE A 53 -8.55 -19.70 3.23
C PHE A 53 -7.61 -20.50 2.32
N THR A 54 -7.27 -19.98 1.13
CA THR A 54 -6.39 -20.67 0.17
C THR A 54 -5.01 -20.05 0.08
N GLY A 55 -4.81 -18.82 0.56
CA GLY A 55 -3.56 -18.08 0.41
C GLY A 55 -2.46 -18.58 1.35
N GLU A 56 -1.24 -18.58 0.85
CA GLU A 56 -0.04 -19.03 1.54
C GLU A 56 0.18 -18.31 2.90
N TYR A 57 -0.16 -17.03 2.96
CA TYR A 57 0.12 -16.21 4.14
C TYR A 57 -1.07 -16.01 5.08
N ASN A 58 -2.19 -16.68 4.83
CA ASN A 58 -3.37 -16.53 5.69
C ASN A 58 -3.04 -16.84 7.18
N LEU A 59 -2.50 -18.03 7.43
CA LEU A 59 -2.09 -18.48 8.78
C LEU A 59 -0.55 -18.53 8.93
N HIS A 60 0.14 -17.62 8.30
CA HIS A 60 1.59 -17.49 8.36
C HIS A 60 1.96 -16.40 9.36
N PHE A 61 2.71 -16.75 10.41
CA PHE A 61 3.08 -15.85 11.52
C PHE A 61 4.58 -15.81 11.82
N GLU A 62 5.41 -16.14 10.85
CA GLU A 62 6.86 -16.00 11.00
C GLU A 62 7.26 -14.53 11.12
N LYS A 63 8.33 -14.27 11.89
CA LYS A 63 8.88 -12.93 12.05
C LYS A 63 9.58 -12.47 10.76
N GLY A 64 9.18 -11.32 10.27
CA GLY A 64 9.72 -10.72 9.04
C GLY A 64 8.80 -9.65 8.49
N ALA A 65 8.87 -9.44 7.20
CA ALA A 65 8.09 -8.43 6.50
C ALA A 65 7.36 -9.02 5.30
N TYR A 66 6.25 -8.36 4.93
CA TYR A 66 5.47 -8.68 3.74
C TYR A 66 5.63 -7.56 2.72
N ASN A 67 6.24 -7.92 1.59
CA ASN A 67 6.53 -7.00 0.50
C ASN A 67 5.51 -7.15 -0.64
N CYS A 68 5.34 -6.10 -1.43
CA CYS A 68 4.58 -6.19 -2.67
C CYS A 68 5.23 -7.21 -3.62
N LYS A 69 4.48 -8.20 -4.05
CA LYS A 69 5.00 -9.21 -4.98
C LYS A 69 5.34 -8.61 -6.35
N GLY A 70 4.70 -7.52 -6.73
CA GLY A 70 4.96 -6.85 -8.00
C GLY A 70 6.25 -6.03 -8.02
N CYS A 71 6.48 -5.19 -7.03
CA CYS A 71 7.60 -4.24 -7.02
C CYS A 71 8.58 -4.41 -5.86
N ASN A 72 8.35 -5.38 -4.98
CA ASN A 72 9.16 -5.68 -3.80
C ASN A 72 9.19 -4.57 -2.73
N GLN A 73 8.31 -3.57 -2.80
CA GLN A 73 8.19 -2.58 -1.76
C GLN A 73 7.68 -3.22 -0.47
N LYS A 74 8.33 -2.93 0.67
CA LYS A 74 7.89 -3.39 1.98
C LYS A 74 6.57 -2.71 2.37
N LEU A 75 5.55 -3.49 2.70
CA LEU A 75 4.19 -3.01 2.94
C LEU A 75 3.73 -3.18 4.39
N PHE A 76 3.99 -4.35 4.97
CA PHE A 76 3.54 -4.73 6.31
C PHE A 76 4.65 -5.42 7.09
N GLU A 77 4.61 -5.25 8.42
CA GLU A 77 5.48 -5.96 9.35
C GLU A 77 4.73 -7.15 9.98
N SER A 78 5.44 -8.23 10.25
CA SER A 78 4.83 -9.40 10.91
C SER A 78 4.25 -9.10 12.29
N ASN A 79 4.80 -8.10 13.00
CA ASN A 79 4.28 -7.67 14.30
C ASN A 79 2.86 -7.10 14.24
N ASN A 80 2.42 -6.66 13.07
CA ASN A 80 1.09 -6.12 12.85
C ASN A 80 0.11 -7.14 12.25
N LYS A 81 0.57 -8.36 12.00
CA LYS A 81 -0.26 -9.46 11.51
C LYS A 81 -1.00 -10.14 12.64
N TYR A 82 -2.27 -10.43 12.43
CA TYR A 82 -3.10 -11.15 13.39
C TYR A 82 -4.10 -12.08 12.68
N GLU A 83 -4.63 -13.05 13.41
CA GLU A 83 -5.66 -13.97 12.91
C GLU A 83 -7.04 -13.33 13.08
N SER A 84 -7.68 -12.97 11.97
CA SER A 84 -9.01 -12.36 11.95
C SER A 84 -10.12 -13.34 11.61
N ASN A 85 -9.77 -14.56 11.19
CA ASN A 85 -10.70 -15.60 10.69
C ASN A 85 -11.47 -15.18 9.42
N CYS A 86 -11.05 -14.13 8.73
CA CYS A 86 -11.71 -13.70 7.50
C CYS A 86 -11.32 -14.54 6.27
N GLY A 87 -10.25 -15.30 6.34
CA GLY A 87 -9.76 -16.16 5.26
C GLY A 87 -8.64 -15.55 4.42
N TRP A 88 -8.18 -14.35 4.76
CA TRP A 88 -7.06 -13.66 4.12
C TRP A 88 -6.07 -13.13 5.17
N PRO A 89 -4.80 -12.95 4.79
CA PRO A 89 -3.83 -12.27 5.67
C PRO A 89 -4.37 -10.94 6.18
N SER A 90 -4.33 -10.75 7.49
CA SER A 90 -4.88 -9.57 8.15
C SER A 90 -3.82 -8.85 8.97
N PHE A 91 -3.81 -7.51 8.84
CA PHE A 91 -2.89 -6.64 9.55
C PHE A 91 -3.68 -5.49 10.19
N ASP A 92 -3.24 -5.03 11.35
CA ASP A 92 -3.85 -3.87 12.01
C ASP A 92 -3.20 -2.55 11.61
N GLN A 93 -2.03 -2.59 10.97
CA GLN A 93 -1.30 -1.42 10.53
C GLN A 93 -0.46 -1.73 9.29
N ALA A 94 -0.40 -0.77 8.36
CA ALA A 94 0.53 -0.76 7.23
C ALA A 94 1.72 0.16 7.51
N ILE A 95 2.83 -0.04 6.81
CA ILE A 95 3.95 0.90 6.87
C ILE A 95 3.54 2.21 6.21
N GLU A 96 3.73 3.32 6.92
CA GLU A 96 3.35 4.65 6.45
C GLU A 96 3.99 4.99 5.11
N GLY A 97 3.17 5.57 4.21
CA GLY A 97 3.60 5.98 2.86
C GLY A 97 3.76 4.84 1.86
N ARG A 98 3.54 3.58 2.26
CA ARG A 98 3.74 2.42 1.39
C ARG A 98 2.48 1.94 0.70
N ILE A 99 1.33 2.41 1.14
CA ILE A 99 0.04 2.08 0.54
C ILE A 99 -0.74 3.34 0.18
N THR A 100 -1.64 3.20 -0.79
CA THR A 100 -2.59 4.21 -1.24
C THR A 100 -3.99 3.69 -1.01
N TYR A 101 -4.89 4.58 -0.61
CA TYR A 101 -6.30 4.27 -0.35
C TYR A 101 -7.16 4.82 -1.48
N VAL A 102 -8.07 4.00 -1.99
CA VAL A 102 -8.99 4.36 -3.07
C VAL A 102 -10.41 3.94 -2.71
N LYS A 103 -11.38 4.83 -2.92
CA LYS A 103 -12.79 4.49 -2.75
C LYS A 103 -13.21 3.46 -3.79
N ASP A 104 -13.82 2.36 -3.33
CA ASP A 104 -14.26 1.25 -4.17
C ASP A 104 -15.75 1.02 -3.99
N TYR A 105 -16.50 1.25 -5.07
CA TYR A 105 -17.95 1.08 -5.13
C TYR A 105 -18.38 -0.19 -5.87
N SER A 106 -17.45 -1.08 -6.18
CA SER A 106 -17.73 -2.34 -6.86
C SER A 106 -18.62 -3.26 -6.03
N HIS A 107 -19.29 -4.22 -6.66
CA HIS A 107 -20.17 -5.21 -6.03
C HIS A 107 -21.31 -4.61 -5.18
N ASN A 108 -21.81 -3.42 -5.55
CA ASN A 108 -22.83 -2.69 -4.77
C ASN A 108 -22.44 -2.45 -3.31
N MET A 109 -21.14 -2.36 -3.02
CA MET A 109 -20.59 -2.08 -1.70
C MET A 109 -19.82 -0.77 -1.71
N PHE A 110 -19.67 -0.17 -0.54
CA PHE A 110 -18.69 0.89 -0.33
C PHE A 110 -17.55 0.35 0.53
N ARG A 111 -16.37 0.29 -0.05
CA ARG A 111 -15.16 -0.17 0.63
C ARG A 111 -13.99 0.77 0.34
N ILE A 112 -12.93 0.64 1.10
CA ILE A 112 -11.67 1.33 0.83
C ILE A 112 -10.66 0.30 0.32
N GLU A 113 -10.32 0.41 -0.95
CA GLU A 113 -9.27 -0.39 -1.58
C GLU A 113 -7.90 0.04 -1.08
N VAL A 114 -7.02 -0.93 -0.88
CA VAL A 114 -5.61 -0.74 -0.52
C VAL A 114 -4.75 -1.16 -1.70
N LYS A 115 -3.89 -0.24 -2.16
CA LYS A 115 -2.97 -0.43 -3.28
C LYS A 115 -1.54 -0.15 -2.86
N CYS A 116 -0.58 -0.79 -3.52
CA CYS A 116 0.83 -0.45 -3.36
C CYS A 116 1.10 0.96 -3.89
N SER A 117 1.70 1.83 -3.07
CA SER A 117 1.98 3.21 -3.49
C SER A 117 3.03 3.32 -4.61
N LYS A 118 3.87 2.29 -4.79
CA LYS A 118 4.95 2.29 -5.78
C LYS A 118 4.52 1.78 -7.15
N CYS A 119 3.73 0.71 -7.23
CA CYS A 119 3.34 0.10 -8.51
C CYS A 119 1.85 0.17 -8.81
N ASP A 120 1.05 0.76 -7.92
CA ASP A 120 -0.42 0.80 -7.98
C ASP A 120 -1.10 -0.58 -8.01
N GLY A 121 -0.39 -1.64 -7.60
CA GLY A 121 -0.95 -2.98 -7.52
C GLY A 121 -2.06 -3.07 -6.48
N HIS A 122 -3.18 -3.71 -6.84
CA HIS A 122 -4.26 -3.99 -5.91
C HIS A 122 -3.79 -4.99 -4.86
N LEU A 123 -3.97 -4.67 -3.58
CA LEU A 123 -3.58 -5.52 -2.47
C LEU A 123 -4.80 -6.17 -1.78
N GLY A 124 -5.81 -5.41 -1.55
CA GLY A 124 -7.03 -5.79 -0.84
C GLY A 124 -7.82 -4.58 -0.39
N HIS A 125 -8.41 -4.66 0.80
CA HIS A 125 -9.25 -3.60 1.37
C HIS A 125 -8.93 -3.41 2.85
N VAL A 126 -9.27 -2.23 3.38
CA VAL A 126 -9.18 -1.92 4.80
C VAL A 126 -10.57 -1.67 5.37
N PHE A 127 -10.81 -2.22 6.57
CA PHE A 127 -12.07 -2.14 7.31
C PHE A 127 -11.82 -1.57 8.71
N ASN A 128 -12.89 -1.11 9.39
CA ASN A 128 -12.83 -0.54 10.73
C ASN A 128 -13.28 -1.52 11.84
N ASP A 129 -13.20 -2.80 11.55
CA ASP A 129 -13.58 -3.90 12.45
C ASP A 129 -12.36 -4.71 12.96
N GLY A 130 -11.22 -4.07 13.03
CA GLY A 130 -9.98 -4.64 13.55
C GLY A 130 -9.85 -4.52 15.08
N PRO A 131 -8.70 -4.92 15.63
CA PRO A 131 -8.44 -4.91 17.08
C PRO A 131 -8.53 -3.49 17.65
N LYS A 132 -9.46 -3.27 18.57
CA LYS A 132 -9.68 -1.98 19.23
C LYS A 132 -8.52 -1.59 20.15
N GLU A 133 -7.78 -2.57 20.64
CA GLU A 133 -6.61 -2.40 21.52
C GLU A 133 -5.43 -1.76 20.79
N THR A 134 -5.43 -1.80 19.46
CA THR A 134 -4.38 -1.22 18.61
C THR A 134 -4.96 -0.11 17.74
N THR A 135 -5.21 -0.36 16.47
CA THR A 135 -5.66 0.67 15.52
C THR A 135 -7.16 0.66 15.24
N GLY A 136 -7.85 -0.42 15.57
CA GLY A 136 -9.23 -0.66 15.15
C GLY A 136 -9.37 -1.00 13.67
N LYS A 137 -8.29 -1.12 12.94
CA LYS A 137 -8.29 -1.39 11.50
C LYS A 137 -7.99 -2.86 11.20
N ARG A 138 -8.61 -3.35 10.13
CA ARG A 138 -8.31 -4.65 9.54
C ARG A 138 -7.95 -4.46 8.06
N TYR A 139 -6.67 -4.53 7.76
CA TYR A 139 -6.18 -4.63 6.39
C TYR A 139 -6.30 -6.08 5.96
N CYS A 140 -7.25 -6.35 5.07
CA CYS A 140 -7.52 -7.67 4.52
C CYS A 140 -6.84 -7.77 3.15
N ILE A 141 -5.75 -8.53 3.09
CA ILE A 141 -4.81 -8.49 1.96
C ILE A 141 -4.71 -9.85 1.30
N ASN A 142 -4.68 -9.88 -0.03
CA ASN A 142 -4.49 -11.12 -0.78
C ASN A 142 -3.05 -11.65 -0.60
N SER A 143 -2.89 -12.93 -0.26
CA SER A 143 -1.58 -13.57 -0.22
C SER A 143 -0.85 -13.46 -1.56
N ALA A 144 -1.58 -13.60 -2.66
CA ALA A 144 -1.05 -13.53 -4.01
C ALA A 144 -0.43 -12.16 -4.37
N ALA A 145 -0.75 -11.11 -3.59
CA ALA A 145 -0.16 -9.78 -3.74
C ALA A 145 1.14 -9.59 -2.92
N LEU A 146 1.50 -10.55 -2.10
CA LEU A 146 2.57 -10.45 -1.11
C LEU A 146 3.72 -11.42 -1.39
N SER A 147 4.92 -11.06 -0.92
CA SER A 147 6.04 -11.96 -0.72
C SER A 147 6.62 -11.74 0.68
N PHE A 148 6.93 -12.82 1.37
CA PHE A 148 7.51 -12.77 2.71
C PHE A 148 9.03 -12.66 2.67
N LYS A 149 9.60 -11.81 3.52
CA LYS A 149 11.05 -11.63 3.72
C LYS A 149 11.38 -11.71 5.21
N LYS A 150 12.34 -12.55 5.56
CA LYS A 150 12.94 -12.62 6.91
C LYS A 150 13.81 -11.42 7.20
#